data_1ba701baa8ad81d7c8be4b77ffa3574f
#
_entry.id   1ba701baa8ad81d7c8be4b77ffa3574f
#
_cell.length_a   1.000
_cell.length_b   1.000
_cell.length_c   1.000
_cell.angle_alpha   90.00
_cell.angle_beta   90.00
_cell.angle_gamma   90.00
#
_symmetry.space_group_name_H-M   'P 1'
#
loop_
_entity.id
_entity.type
_entity.pdbx_description
1 polymer ?
#
loop_
_entity_poly.entity_id
_entity_poly.type
_entity_poly.pdbx_seq_one_letter_code
_entity_poly.pdbx_strand_id
1 'polypeptide(L)'
;MKSPSETILLFGLTAVEMTLVKRLVSSFEIDTVPLTIGTVRKFVQDFPEKKICLVIFHIDTKHHRQDRVIRLIRDFVGPFVPFLILVPSEKTGEIKKFLNAGADDFMELPLNENRFSISFLILLEMGQAVTRPPPVEVPETKEAASGSKEIFNRLVGYFQEGLSYFAPKSLIQRPPTENISNKWQPVRKLGAGGFGVVWLVKEIGSNRMAVAKTPHSPDMNIRVLRSAAILKRLVHHPNIVHLLEIVKDSGTFILIQEYVEGPTLQQLVDQGISPLDRENYFLQLLSVVSYAHKHKIMHRDIKPENILINKNGQVKLLDFGIARDLSWQTPGSSSEGTVNFMPPEQFEGRSCIASDVWALGVILYIFATNAIPYFQLNDKYPADIDITVESRAPRQINPQLDIELERIIMRCLEIDLDKRYQNATELLEDLRTTVPLFGRGKVLPA
;
A
#
# COMPACT_ATOMS: atom_id res chain seq x y z
N MET A 1 -11.85 -8.50 -28.26
CA MET A 1 -12.08 -9.54 -27.23
C MET A 1 -12.62 -8.85 -25.99
N LYS A 2 -13.75 -9.29 -25.42
CA LYS A 2 -14.25 -8.74 -24.17
C LYS A 2 -13.20 -8.99 -23.08
N SER A 3 -12.88 -8.00 -22.24
CA SER A 3 -12.04 -8.18 -21.08
C SER A 3 -12.63 -9.31 -20.21
N PRO A 4 -11.79 -10.20 -19.63
CA PRO A 4 -12.29 -11.24 -18.76
C PRO A 4 -13.06 -10.63 -17.59
N SER A 5 -14.27 -11.13 -17.30
CA SER A 5 -15.11 -10.61 -16.22
C SER A 5 -14.49 -10.90 -14.86
N GLU A 6 -14.41 -9.90 -14.00
CA GLU A 6 -14.01 -10.08 -12.61
C GLU A 6 -15.12 -10.83 -11.85
N THR A 7 -14.74 -11.72 -10.94
CA THR A 7 -15.68 -12.65 -10.31
C THR A 7 -15.45 -12.74 -8.80
N ILE A 8 -16.52 -12.67 -8.03
CA ILE A 8 -16.56 -12.94 -6.58
C ILE A 8 -17.13 -14.33 -6.35
N LEU A 9 -16.43 -15.17 -5.62
CA LEU A 9 -16.90 -16.49 -5.22
C LEU A 9 -17.58 -16.43 -3.85
N LEU A 10 -18.77 -17.00 -3.75
CA LEU A 10 -19.62 -16.96 -2.56
C LEU A 10 -19.90 -18.37 -2.06
N PHE A 11 -19.55 -18.66 -0.80
CA PHE A 11 -19.72 -19.98 -0.20
C PHE A 11 -20.58 -19.93 1.05
N GLY A 12 -21.69 -20.68 1.03
CA GLY A 12 -22.54 -20.88 2.20
C GLY A 12 -23.33 -19.66 2.68
N LEU A 13 -23.40 -18.58 1.90
CA LEU A 13 -24.09 -17.35 2.28
C LEU A 13 -25.59 -17.56 2.40
N THR A 14 -26.19 -16.96 3.42
CA THR A 14 -27.64 -16.86 3.56
C THR A 14 -28.28 -15.95 2.51
N ALA A 15 -29.56 -16.01 2.32
CA ALA A 15 -30.30 -15.15 1.39
C ALA A 15 -30.13 -13.65 1.71
N VAL A 16 -30.04 -13.29 2.98
CA VAL A 16 -29.82 -11.90 3.44
C VAL A 16 -28.42 -11.41 3.07
N GLU A 17 -27.40 -12.20 3.38
CA GLU A 17 -26.00 -11.88 3.04
C GLU A 17 -25.80 -11.80 1.52
N MET A 18 -26.40 -12.72 0.78
CA MET A 18 -26.39 -12.72 -0.68
C MET A 18 -27.01 -11.45 -1.27
N THR A 19 -28.14 -11.00 -0.71
CA THR A 19 -28.80 -9.76 -1.13
C THR A 19 -27.93 -8.54 -0.84
N LEU A 20 -27.27 -8.49 0.30
CA LEU A 20 -26.36 -7.42 0.66
C LEU A 20 -25.14 -7.37 -0.29
N VAL A 21 -24.50 -8.52 -0.55
CA VAL A 21 -23.39 -8.60 -1.52
C VAL A 21 -23.82 -8.14 -2.91
N LYS A 22 -24.94 -8.65 -3.42
CA LYS A 22 -25.47 -8.27 -4.75
C LYS A 22 -25.75 -6.77 -4.83
N ARG A 23 -26.31 -6.16 -3.78
CA ARG A 23 -26.53 -4.70 -3.73
C ARG A 23 -25.21 -3.93 -3.79
N LEU A 24 -24.17 -4.38 -3.08
CA LEU A 24 -22.87 -3.73 -3.09
C LEU A 24 -22.15 -3.85 -4.44
N VAL A 25 -22.32 -4.97 -5.15
CA VAL A 25 -21.68 -5.18 -6.47
C VAL A 25 -22.49 -4.68 -7.65
N SER A 26 -23.76 -4.27 -7.45
CA SER A 26 -24.65 -3.85 -8.54
C SER A 26 -24.12 -2.68 -9.37
N SER A 27 -23.19 -1.89 -8.81
CA SER A 27 -22.54 -0.76 -9.48
C SER A 27 -21.23 -1.11 -10.16
N PHE A 28 -20.80 -2.36 -10.03
CA PHE A 28 -19.55 -2.85 -10.60
C PHE A 28 -19.89 -3.89 -11.67
N GLU A 29 -19.11 -3.95 -12.74
CA GLU A 29 -19.20 -5.02 -13.73
C GLU A 29 -18.52 -6.30 -13.22
N ILE A 30 -19.00 -6.82 -12.08
CA ILE A 30 -18.44 -7.97 -11.38
C ILE A 30 -19.49 -9.06 -11.26
N ASP A 31 -19.12 -10.27 -11.68
CA ASP A 31 -19.97 -11.45 -11.50
C ASP A 31 -19.90 -11.97 -10.06
N THR A 32 -21.04 -12.41 -9.54
CA THR A 32 -21.09 -13.15 -8.27
C THR A 32 -21.49 -14.58 -8.53
N VAL A 33 -20.68 -15.54 -8.08
CA VAL A 33 -20.92 -16.96 -8.31
C VAL A 33 -21.05 -17.70 -6.99
N PRO A 34 -22.27 -18.17 -6.65
CA PRO A 34 -22.49 -19.04 -5.50
C PRO A 34 -21.91 -20.43 -5.80
N LEU A 35 -21.07 -20.94 -4.92
CA LEU A 35 -20.42 -22.23 -5.06
C LEU A 35 -20.58 -23.08 -3.80
N THR A 36 -20.49 -24.39 -3.98
CA THR A 36 -20.25 -25.35 -2.91
C THR A 36 -18.80 -25.82 -2.94
N ILE A 37 -18.32 -26.41 -1.84
CA ILE A 37 -16.94 -26.92 -1.77
C ILE A 37 -16.67 -27.94 -2.88
N GLY A 38 -17.67 -28.77 -3.23
CA GLY A 38 -17.53 -29.78 -4.27
C GLY A 38 -17.46 -29.21 -5.69
N THR A 39 -17.93 -27.99 -5.91
CA THR A 39 -18.01 -27.37 -7.25
C THR A 39 -16.88 -26.40 -7.54
N VAL A 40 -16.10 -25.97 -6.52
CA VAL A 40 -15.05 -24.96 -6.71
C VAL A 40 -13.95 -25.41 -7.68
N ARG A 41 -13.52 -26.65 -7.55
CA ARG A 41 -12.47 -27.22 -8.42
C ARG A 41 -12.90 -27.24 -9.89
N LYS A 42 -14.14 -27.69 -10.13
CA LYS A 42 -14.73 -27.71 -11.47
C LYS A 42 -14.88 -26.31 -12.03
N PHE A 43 -15.35 -25.37 -11.22
CA PHE A 43 -15.49 -23.98 -11.64
C PHE A 43 -14.15 -23.36 -12.10
N VAL A 44 -13.07 -23.51 -11.34
CA VAL A 44 -11.75 -22.98 -11.70
C VAL A 44 -11.18 -23.65 -12.94
N GLN A 45 -11.46 -24.95 -13.16
CA GLN A 45 -11.04 -25.70 -14.36
C GLN A 45 -11.86 -25.31 -15.61
N ASP A 46 -13.18 -25.15 -15.46
CA ASP A 46 -14.10 -24.88 -16.58
C ASP A 46 -14.06 -23.41 -17.03
N PHE A 47 -13.62 -22.48 -16.17
CA PHE A 47 -13.58 -21.03 -16.43
C PHE A 47 -12.22 -20.41 -16.10
N PRO A 48 -11.12 -20.85 -16.73
CA PRO A 48 -9.79 -20.34 -16.45
C PRO A 48 -9.59 -18.86 -16.83
N GLU A 49 -10.44 -18.32 -17.71
CA GLU A 49 -10.42 -16.91 -18.11
C GLU A 49 -11.06 -15.97 -17.08
N LYS A 50 -11.84 -16.50 -16.13
CA LYS A 50 -12.47 -15.67 -15.10
C LYS A 50 -11.44 -15.24 -14.04
N LYS A 51 -11.38 -13.94 -13.80
CA LYS A 51 -10.50 -13.35 -12.80
C LYS A 51 -11.20 -13.32 -11.45
N ILE A 52 -10.81 -14.22 -10.54
CA ILE A 52 -11.34 -14.23 -9.17
C ILE A 52 -10.73 -13.06 -8.40
N CYS A 53 -11.54 -12.12 -7.96
CA CYS A 53 -11.10 -10.92 -7.23
C CYS A 53 -11.43 -10.94 -5.74
N LEU A 54 -12.32 -11.81 -5.26
CA LEU A 54 -12.68 -11.94 -3.85
C LEU A 54 -13.35 -13.29 -3.59
N VAL A 55 -13.09 -13.86 -2.42
CA VAL A 55 -13.84 -15.01 -1.86
C VAL A 55 -14.55 -14.56 -0.60
N ILE A 56 -15.83 -14.89 -0.46
CA ILE A 56 -16.62 -14.72 0.77
C ILE A 56 -17.14 -16.08 1.22
N PHE A 57 -16.84 -16.46 2.45
CA PHE A 57 -17.15 -17.75 3.00
C PHE A 57 -17.87 -17.62 4.36
N HIS A 58 -19.09 -18.14 4.44
CA HIS A 58 -19.85 -18.22 5.70
C HIS A 58 -19.41 -19.46 6.48
N ILE A 59 -18.98 -19.28 7.73
CA ILE A 59 -18.59 -20.36 8.63
C ILE A 59 -19.87 -21.05 9.17
N ASP A 60 -20.06 -22.30 8.84
CA ASP A 60 -21.16 -23.10 9.32
C ASP A 60 -20.93 -23.55 10.78
N THR A 61 -21.92 -23.36 11.63
CA THR A 61 -21.86 -23.78 13.05
C THR A 61 -21.89 -25.31 13.22
N LYS A 62 -22.51 -26.03 12.26
CA LYS A 62 -22.76 -27.47 12.33
C LYS A 62 -21.55 -28.31 11.88
N HIS A 63 -20.68 -27.75 11.07
CA HIS A 63 -19.55 -28.49 10.51
C HIS A 63 -18.26 -28.26 11.31
N HIS A 64 -17.57 -29.35 11.63
CA HIS A 64 -16.22 -29.32 12.18
C HIS A 64 -15.18 -29.24 11.04
N ARG A 65 -13.98 -28.71 11.29
CA ARG A 65 -12.85 -28.63 10.35
C ARG A 65 -13.02 -27.64 9.20
N GLN A 66 -13.72 -26.54 9.44
CA GLN A 66 -13.87 -25.46 8.45
C GLN A 66 -12.52 -24.85 8.04
N ASP A 67 -11.52 -24.90 8.92
CA ASP A 67 -10.13 -24.53 8.61
C ASP A 67 -9.53 -25.33 7.43
N ARG A 68 -9.87 -26.61 7.31
CA ARG A 68 -9.43 -27.42 6.15
C ARG A 68 -10.10 -26.98 4.85
N VAL A 69 -11.36 -26.59 4.95
CA VAL A 69 -12.11 -26.07 3.79
C VAL A 69 -11.52 -24.74 3.33
N ILE A 70 -11.19 -23.84 4.25
CA ILE A 70 -10.54 -22.57 3.94
C ILE A 70 -9.20 -22.83 3.23
N ARG A 71 -8.37 -23.75 3.74
CA ARG A 71 -7.11 -24.13 3.07
C ARG A 71 -7.33 -24.66 1.67
N LEU A 72 -8.30 -25.58 1.50
CA LEU A 72 -8.61 -26.13 0.20
C LEU A 72 -9.01 -25.07 -0.82
N ILE A 73 -9.89 -24.13 -0.42
CA ILE A 73 -10.30 -23.02 -1.30
C ILE A 73 -9.08 -22.12 -1.59
N ARG A 74 -8.26 -21.83 -0.57
CA ARG A 74 -7.04 -21.02 -0.71
C ARG A 74 -6.06 -21.64 -1.73
N ASP A 75 -5.88 -22.96 -1.68
CA ASP A 75 -5.01 -23.68 -2.62
C ASP A 75 -5.52 -23.56 -4.07
N PHE A 76 -6.85 -23.48 -4.27
CA PHE A 76 -7.42 -23.33 -5.61
C PHE A 76 -7.41 -21.91 -6.14
N VAL A 77 -7.72 -20.91 -5.30
CA VAL A 77 -7.80 -19.50 -5.76
C VAL A 77 -6.45 -18.80 -5.74
N GLY A 78 -5.45 -19.40 -5.08
CA GLY A 78 -4.11 -18.84 -4.95
C GLY A 78 -3.95 -17.90 -3.76
N PRO A 79 -2.69 -17.57 -3.40
CA PRO A 79 -2.37 -16.86 -2.15
C PRO A 79 -2.78 -15.38 -2.16
N PHE A 80 -3.04 -14.79 -3.31
CA PHE A 80 -3.23 -13.35 -3.47
C PHE A 80 -4.70 -12.91 -3.60
N VAL A 81 -5.63 -13.85 -3.83
CA VAL A 81 -7.06 -13.54 -3.89
C VAL A 81 -7.57 -13.28 -2.48
N PRO A 82 -8.11 -12.10 -2.15
CA PRO A 82 -8.62 -11.81 -0.82
C PRO A 82 -9.73 -12.78 -0.39
N PHE A 83 -9.72 -13.16 0.88
CA PHE A 83 -10.61 -14.16 1.44
C PHE A 83 -11.26 -13.66 2.74
N LEU A 84 -12.51 -13.27 2.66
CA LEU A 84 -13.34 -12.84 3.79
C LEU A 84 -14.13 -13.99 4.36
N ILE A 85 -14.10 -14.17 5.68
CA ILE A 85 -14.98 -15.13 6.38
C ILE A 85 -16.05 -14.41 7.19
N LEU A 86 -17.28 -14.93 7.15
CA LEU A 86 -18.39 -14.51 8.00
C LEU A 86 -18.50 -15.51 9.16
N VAL A 87 -18.31 -15.03 10.39
CA VAL A 87 -18.13 -15.89 11.55
C VAL A 87 -19.30 -15.75 12.50
N PRO A 88 -20.12 -16.80 12.74
CA PRO A 88 -21.14 -16.80 13.77
C PRO A 88 -20.56 -16.58 15.17
N SER A 89 -21.34 -15.98 16.06
CA SER A 89 -20.92 -15.63 17.43
C SER A 89 -20.37 -16.83 18.21
N GLU A 90 -20.90 -18.04 17.96
CA GLU A 90 -20.47 -19.28 18.60
C GLU A 90 -19.08 -19.77 18.15
N LYS A 91 -18.56 -19.22 17.03
CA LYS A 91 -17.29 -19.60 16.41
C LYS A 91 -16.20 -18.53 16.52
N THR A 92 -16.45 -17.44 17.21
CA THR A 92 -15.48 -16.32 17.35
C THR A 92 -14.19 -16.76 18.03
N GLY A 93 -14.22 -17.71 18.94
CA GLY A 93 -13.02 -18.30 19.55
C GLY A 93 -12.09 -19.04 18.57
N GLU A 94 -12.59 -19.43 17.40
CA GLU A 94 -11.81 -20.13 16.36
C GLU A 94 -11.22 -19.18 15.27
N ILE A 95 -11.48 -17.87 15.33
CA ILE A 95 -11.06 -16.89 14.30
C ILE A 95 -9.56 -17.00 13.97
N LYS A 96 -8.70 -17.06 14.99
CA LYS A 96 -7.24 -17.22 14.79
C LYS A 96 -6.89 -18.47 13.97
N LYS A 97 -7.62 -19.55 14.15
CA LYS A 97 -7.45 -20.81 13.42
C LYS A 97 -7.85 -20.62 11.94
N PHE A 98 -8.91 -19.87 11.66
CA PHE A 98 -9.38 -19.60 10.31
C PHE A 98 -8.44 -18.64 9.56
N LEU A 99 -7.92 -17.60 10.22
CA LEU A 99 -6.89 -16.72 9.65
C LEU A 99 -5.61 -17.49 9.32
N ASN A 100 -5.15 -18.36 10.23
CA ASN A 100 -4.00 -19.24 9.97
C ASN A 100 -4.26 -20.28 8.87
N ALA A 101 -5.52 -20.55 8.55
CA ALA A 101 -5.90 -21.44 7.45
C ALA A 101 -5.91 -20.73 6.08
N GLY A 102 -5.75 -19.41 6.04
CA GLY A 102 -5.64 -18.63 4.82
C GLY A 102 -6.76 -17.63 4.56
N ALA A 103 -7.63 -17.34 5.55
CA ALA A 103 -8.51 -16.18 5.47
C ALA A 103 -7.72 -14.89 5.73
N ASP A 104 -8.05 -13.81 5.01
CA ASP A 104 -7.36 -12.52 5.14
C ASP A 104 -8.09 -11.57 6.11
N ASP A 105 -9.42 -11.71 6.23
CA ASP A 105 -10.24 -10.88 7.12
C ASP A 105 -11.47 -11.65 7.60
N PHE A 106 -12.12 -11.15 8.65
CA PHE A 106 -13.33 -11.74 9.19
C PHE A 106 -14.37 -10.70 9.57
N MET A 107 -15.64 -11.14 9.58
CA MET A 107 -16.77 -10.37 10.08
C MET A 107 -17.61 -11.25 10.99
N GLU A 108 -17.92 -10.72 12.17
CA GLU A 108 -18.83 -11.41 13.10
C GLU A 108 -20.29 -11.22 12.69
N LEU A 109 -21.08 -12.25 12.86
CA LEU A 109 -22.51 -12.23 12.63
C LEU A 109 -23.27 -11.88 13.94
N PRO A 110 -24.41 -11.15 13.84
CA PRO A 110 -25.04 -10.61 12.63
C PRO A 110 -24.24 -9.47 11.98
N LEU A 111 -24.30 -9.37 10.64
CA LEU A 111 -23.54 -8.38 9.90
C LEU A 111 -23.94 -6.94 10.26
N ASN A 112 -22.98 -6.15 10.67
CA ASN A 112 -23.10 -4.69 10.63
C ASN A 112 -22.86 -4.21 9.20
N GLU A 113 -23.91 -3.69 8.55
CA GLU A 113 -23.88 -3.33 7.12
C GLU A 113 -22.77 -2.33 6.78
N ASN A 114 -22.55 -1.29 7.60
CA ASN A 114 -21.50 -0.30 7.38
C ASN A 114 -20.10 -0.93 7.45
N ARG A 115 -19.85 -1.73 8.49
CA ARG A 115 -18.56 -2.40 8.68
C ARG A 115 -18.32 -3.42 7.57
N PHE A 116 -19.34 -4.17 7.18
CA PHE A 116 -19.25 -5.13 6.08
C PHE A 116 -18.93 -4.43 4.77
N SER A 117 -19.64 -3.35 4.43
CA SER A 117 -19.40 -2.60 3.21
C SER A 117 -17.95 -2.07 3.13
N ILE A 118 -17.41 -1.57 4.22
CA ILE A 118 -16.02 -1.09 4.28
C ILE A 118 -15.03 -2.24 4.03
N SER A 119 -15.12 -3.35 4.78
CA SER A 119 -14.22 -4.50 4.60
C SER A 119 -14.38 -5.12 3.21
N PHE A 120 -15.61 -5.24 2.72
CA PHE A 120 -15.91 -5.75 1.39
C PHE A 120 -15.20 -4.92 0.30
N LEU A 121 -15.35 -3.60 0.32
CA LEU A 121 -14.74 -2.71 -0.67
C LEU A 121 -13.22 -2.72 -0.62
N ILE A 122 -12.64 -2.77 0.59
CA ILE A 122 -11.19 -2.90 0.76
C ILE A 122 -10.69 -4.20 0.11
N LEU A 123 -11.32 -5.33 0.43
CA LEU A 123 -10.91 -6.64 -0.08
C LEU A 123 -11.15 -6.75 -1.59
N LEU A 124 -12.23 -6.17 -2.10
CA LEU A 124 -12.49 -6.11 -3.53
C LEU A 124 -11.40 -5.35 -4.28
N GLU A 125 -11.01 -4.17 -3.81
CA GLU A 125 -9.92 -3.38 -4.41
C GLU A 125 -8.57 -4.13 -4.35
N MET A 126 -8.30 -4.86 -3.24
CA MET A 126 -7.13 -5.74 -3.14
C MET A 126 -7.14 -6.81 -4.24
N GLY A 127 -8.25 -7.47 -4.44
CA GLY A 127 -8.40 -8.53 -5.44
C GLY A 127 -8.26 -8.01 -6.87
N GLN A 128 -8.85 -6.85 -7.16
CA GLN A 128 -8.73 -6.21 -8.46
C GLN A 128 -7.28 -5.80 -8.78
N ALA A 129 -6.54 -5.31 -7.79
CA ALA A 129 -5.13 -4.96 -7.95
C ALA A 129 -4.26 -6.18 -8.32
N VAL A 130 -4.62 -7.37 -7.85
CA VAL A 130 -3.92 -8.63 -8.18
C VAL A 130 -4.26 -9.13 -9.58
N THR A 131 -5.51 -8.96 -10.00
CA THR A 131 -6.00 -9.51 -11.28
C THR A 131 -5.73 -8.61 -12.48
N ARG A 132 -5.45 -7.32 -12.27
CA ARG A 132 -5.06 -6.43 -13.35
C ARG A 132 -3.60 -6.69 -13.72
N PRO A 133 -3.29 -7.06 -15.00
CA PRO A 133 -1.92 -7.06 -15.44
C PRO A 133 -1.34 -5.64 -15.27
N PRO A 134 -0.01 -5.51 -15.05
CA PRO A 134 0.63 -4.21 -15.18
C PRO A 134 0.25 -3.65 -16.55
N PRO A 135 0.03 -2.32 -16.70
CA PRO A 135 -0.32 -1.74 -17.97
C PRO A 135 0.72 -2.16 -18.99
N VAL A 136 0.32 -3.02 -19.91
CA VAL A 136 1.08 -3.33 -21.11
C VAL A 136 1.10 -2.03 -21.90
N GLU A 137 2.27 -1.56 -22.30
CA GLU A 137 2.42 -0.44 -23.21
C GLU A 137 1.61 -0.74 -24.47
N VAL A 138 0.41 -0.17 -24.54
CA VAL A 138 -0.34 -0.09 -25.79
C VAL A 138 -0.06 1.30 -26.33
N PRO A 139 0.40 1.43 -27.61
CA PRO A 139 0.52 2.74 -28.23
C PRO A 139 -0.83 3.44 -28.12
N GLU A 140 -0.82 4.73 -27.75
CA GLU A 140 -1.99 5.56 -27.53
C GLU A 140 -2.99 5.48 -28.69
N THR A 141 -3.99 4.64 -28.56
CA THR A 141 -5.28 4.89 -29.17
C THR A 141 -6.16 5.47 -28.07
N LYS A 142 -6.66 6.67 -28.32
CA LYS A 142 -7.41 7.52 -27.38
C LYS A 142 -8.69 6.89 -26.78
N GLU A 143 -9.01 5.65 -27.09
CA GLU A 143 -10.23 4.96 -26.67
C GLU A 143 -10.07 4.04 -25.43
N ALA A 144 -8.84 3.56 -25.12
CA ALA A 144 -8.61 2.66 -23.98
C ALA A 144 -8.55 3.37 -22.60
N ALA A 145 -8.32 4.69 -22.59
CA ALA A 145 -8.27 5.51 -21.37
C ALA A 145 -9.67 5.81 -20.77
N SER A 146 -10.73 5.59 -21.54
CA SER A 146 -12.11 5.89 -21.15
C SER A 146 -12.67 4.89 -20.13
N GLY A 147 -12.41 3.60 -20.29
CA GLY A 147 -13.02 2.56 -19.45
C GLY A 147 -12.58 2.59 -17.98
N SER A 148 -11.30 2.76 -17.70
CA SER A 148 -10.79 2.80 -16.32
C SER A 148 -11.14 4.10 -15.59
N LYS A 149 -11.22 5.23 -16.32
CA LYS A 149 -11.73 6.50 -15.81
C LYS A 149 -13.23 6.45 -15.54
N GLU A 150 -13.97 5.76 -16.37
CA GLU A 150 -15.43 5.64 -16.26
C GLU A 150 -15.82 4.74 -15.09
N ILE A 151 -15.12 3.62 -14.87
CA ILE A 151 -15.28 2.77 -13.69
C ILE A 151 -14.86 3.52 -12.43
N PHE A 152 -13.75 4.26 -12.47
CA PHE A 152 -13.31 5.11 -11.36
C PHE A 152 -14.32 6.23 -11.05
N ASN A 153 -14.83 6.92 -12.07
CA ASN A 153 -15.82 7.99 -11.90
C ASN A 153 -17.18 7.44 -11.44
N ARG A 154 -17.59 6.25 -11.88
CA ARG A 154 -18.77 5.55 -11.37
C ARG A 154 -18.61 5.14 -9.91
N LEU A 155 -17.43 4.63 -9.50
CA LEU A 155 -17.10 4.34 -8.11
C LEU A 155 -17.17 5.59 -7.25
N VAL A 156 -16.55 6.69 -7.70
CA VAL A 156 -16.62 8.00 -7.03
C VAL A 156 -18.05 8.52 -7.01
N GLY A 157 -18.80 8.42 -8.10
CA GLY A 157 -20.21 8.83 -8.18
C GLY A 157 -21.09 8.05 -7.20
N TYR A 158 -20.89 6.74 -7.08
CA TYR A 158 -21.67 5.90 -6.16
C TYR A 158 -21.34 6.18 -4.69
N PHE A 159 -20.05 6.42 -4.39
CA PHE A 159 -19.65 6.89 -3.06
C PHE A 159 -20.17 8.31 -2.79
N GLN A 160 -20.21 9.18 -3.80
CA GLN A 160 -20.75 10.53 -3.67
C GLN A 160 -22.27 10.51 -3.51
N GLU A 161 -23.01 9.69 -4.26
CA GLU A 161 -24.45 9.52 -4.07
C GLU A 161 -24.78 8.85 -2.73
N GLY A 162 -24.07 7.79 -2.35
CA GLY A 162 -24.20 7.18 -1.02
C GLY A 162 -23.79 8.10 0.12
N LEU A 163 -22.80 8.99 -0.09
CA LEU A 163 -22.33 9.96 0.89
C LEU A 163 -23.12 11.27 0.86
N SER A 164 -23.71 11.68 -0.27
CA SER A 164 -24.56 12.89 -0.37
C SER A 164 -25.81 12.79 0.47
N TYR A 165 -26.30 11.57 0.72
CA TYR A 165 -27.38 11.33 1.68
C TYR A 165 -27.00 11.60 3.14
N PHE A 166 -25.69 11.73 3.44
CA PHE A 166 -25.17 11.82 4.82
C PHE A 166 -24.23 12.99 5.12
N ALA A 167 -23.94 13.89 4.17
CA ALA A 167 -22.95 14.93 4.37
C ALA A 167 -23.51 16.36 4.27
N PRO A 168 -23.41 17.19 5.30
CA PRO A 168 -23.55 18.64 5.16
C PRO A 168 -22.30 19.22 4.49
N LYS A 169 -22.50 20.09 3.51
CA LYS A 169 -21.50 20.66 2.58
C LYS A 169 -20.44 21.62 3.17
N SER A 170 -20.22 21.72 4.49
CA SER A 170 -19.46 22.87 5.02
C SER A 170 -18.58 22.62 6.25
N LEU A 171 -17.86 21.50 6.39
CA LEU A 171 -17.19 21.21 7.67
C LEU A 171 -15.73 20.74 7.64
N ILE A 172 -14.87 21.17 6.70
CA ILE A 172 -13.53 20.54 6.58
C ILE A 172 -12.33 21.44 6.96
N GLN A 173 -12.50 22.48 7.76
CA GLN A 173 -11.35 23.28 8.23
C GLN A 173 -11.23 23.42 9.75
N ARG A 174 -11.91 22.62 10.55
CA ARG A 174 -11.70 22.67 12.00
C ARG A 174 -10.71 21.59 12.43
N PRO A 175 -9.73 21.92 13.33
CA PRO A 175 -9.07 20.86 14.09
C PRO A 175 -10.19 20.04 14.73
N PRO A 176 -10.08 18.70 14.79
CA PRO A 176 -11.09 17.93 15.49
C PRO A 176 -11.09 18.40 16.95
N THR A 177 -12.03 19.25 17.29
CA THR A 177 -12.32 19.67 18.68
C THR A 177 -13.06 18.58 19.41
N GLU A 178 -13.55 17.59 18.67
CA GLU A 178 -14.30 16.43 19.13
C GLU A 178 -13.52 15.14 18.89
N ASN A 179 -13.85 14.12 19.66
CA ASN A 179 -13.24 12.80 19.55
C ASN A 179 -13.59 12.17 18.19
N ILE A 180 -12.60 11.64 17.50
CA ILE A 180 -12.80 10.90 16.25
C ILE A 180 -13.55 9.61 16.57
N SER A 181 -14.74 9.46 16.00
CA SER A 181 -15.62 8.28 16.18
C SER A 181 -15.87 7.90 17.66
N ASN A 182 -15.90 8.90 18.57
CA ASN A 182 -16.05 8.71 20.02
C ASN A 182 -15.01 7.78 20.68
N LYS A 183 -13.95 7.41 19.97
CA LYS A 183 -12.93 6.47 20.43
C LYS A 183 -11.54 7.09 20.53
N TRP A 184 -11.19 8.00 19.63
CA TRP A 184 -9.86 8.58 19.54
C TRP A 184 -9.86 10.07 19.84
N GLN A 185 -9.17 10.45 20.90
CA GLN A 185 -9.01 11.86 21.29
C GLN A 185 -7.79 12.46 20.60
N PRO A 186 -7.94 13.53 19.82
CA PRO A 186 -6.81 14.26 19.25
C PRO A 186 -5.94 14.86 20.35
N VAL A 187 -4.62 14.65 20.23
CA VAL A 187 -3.62 15.17 21.18
C VAL A 187 -2.87 16.35 20.58
N ARG A 188 -2.30 16.18 19.40
CA ARG A 188 -1.61 17.23 18.65
C ARG A 188 -1.51 16.90 17.17
N LYS A 189 -1.39 17.95 16.34
CA LYS A 189 -1.09 17.80 14.92
C LYS A 189 0.36 17.33 14.74
N LEU A 190 0.58 16.30 13.91
CA LEU A 190 1.91 15.82 13.54
C LEU A 190 2.36 16.42 12.21
N GLY A 191 1.42 16.69 11.30
CA GLY A 191 1.73 17.25 10.00
C GLY A 191 0.47 17.48 9.16
N ALA A 192 0.68 18.06 7.98
CA ALA A 192 -0.32 18.17 6.93
C ALA A 192 0.38 18.07 5.57
N GLY A 193 -0.29 17.49 4.58
CA GLY A 193 0.22 17.33 3.23
C GLY A 193 -0.92 17.23 2.22
N GLY A 194 -0.61 16.88 0.98
CA GLY A 194 -1.61 16.80 -0.11
C GLY A 194 -2.74 15.79 0.12
N PHE A 195 -2.52 14.79 0.97
CA PHE A 195 -3.56 13.83 1.34
C PHE A 195 -4.53 14.40 2.39
N GLY A 196 -4.02 15.09 3.40
CA GLY A 196 -4.83 15.50 4.55
C GLY A 196 -3.99 15.93 5.74
N VAL A 197 -4.58 15.83 6.91
CA VAL A 197 -3.94 16.18 8.19
C VAL A 197 -3.64 14.91 8.98
N VAL A 198 -2.45 14.87 9.57
CA VAL A 198 -1.97 13.77 10.41
C VAL A 198 -2.01 14.23 11.87
N TRP A 199 -2.70 13.48 12.70
CA TRP A 199 -2.88 13.75 14.12
C TRP A 199 -2.30 12.64 14.98
N LEU A 200 -1.61 13.01 16.07
CA LEU A 200 -1.40 12.12 17.18
C LEU A 200 -2.72 12.03 17.95
N VAL A 201 -3.20 10.81 18.19
CA VAL A 201 -4.45 10.55 18.89
C VAL A 201 -4.21 9.58 20.04
N LYS A 202 -5.06 9.67 21.07
CA LYS A 202 -5.06 8.76 22.21
C LYS A 202 -6.38 8.01 22.25
N GLU A 203 -6.35 6.71 22.47
CA GLU A 203 -7.55 5.89 22.65
C GLU A 203 -8.22 6.21 23.99
N ILE A 204 -9.51 6.53 23.95
CA ILE A 204 -10.29 6.83 25.14
C ILE A 204 -10.42 5.54 25.98
N GLY A 205 -10.16 5.66 27.28
CA GLY A 205 -10.20 4.52 28.20
C GLY A 205 -8.92 3.67 28.23
N SER A 206 -7.92 4.00 27.41
CA SER A 206 -6.59 3.39 27.43
C SER A 206 -5.49 4.44 27.33
N ASN A 207 -4.22 4.02 27.51
CA ASN A 207 -3.06 4.90 27.27
C ASN A 207 -2.45 4.70 25.87
N ARG A 208 -3.14 4.00 24.98
CA ARG A 208 -2.63 3.70 23.64
C ARG A 208 -2.59 4.95 22.78
N MET A 209 -1.40 5.25 22.26
CA MET A 209 -1.21 6.31 21.27
C MET A 209 -1.31 5.73 19.87
N ALA A 210 -1.87 6.52 18.97
CA ALA A 210 -2.03 6.14 17.57
C ALA A 210 -1.89 7.39 16.66
N VAL A 211 -1.83 7.16 15.36
CA VAL A 211 -1.82 8.20 14.34
C VAL A 211 -3.11 8.15 13.54
N ALA A 212 -3.84 9.25 13.49
CA ALA A 212 -5.02 9.39 12.65
C ALA A 212 -4.67 10.22 11.41
N LYS A 213 -4.85 9.62 10.22
CA LYS A 213 -4.72 10.31 8.93
C LYS A 213 -6.09 10.67 8.41
N THR A 214 -6.43 11.96 8.49
CA THR A 214 -7.71 12.53 8.09
C THR A 214 -7.55 13.19 6.72
N PRO A 215 -8.21 12.71 5.65
CA PRO A 215 -8.11 13.33 4.34
C PRO A 215 -8.78 14.71 4.33
N HIS A 216 -8.38 15.57 3.38
CA HIS A 216 -8.93 16.93 3.25
C HIS A 216 -10.41 16.94 2.85
N SER A 217 -10.89 15.92 2.15
CA SER A 217 -12.27 15.83 1.69
C SER A 217 -12.75 14.38 1.58
N PRO A 218 -14.06 14.12 1.60
CA PRO A 218 -14.64 12.81 1.34
C PRO A 218 -14.28 12.23 -0.03
N ASP A 219 -13.96 13.05 -1.03
CA ASP A 219 -13.54 12.61 -2.36
C ASP A 219 -12.26 11.77 -2.31
N MET A 220 -11.49 11.91 -1.23
CA MET A 220 -10.28 11.12 -1.00
C MET A 220 -10.54 9.76 -0.33
N ASN A 221 -11.79 9.44 0.01
CA ASN A 221 -12.13 8.19 0.71
C ASN A 221 -11.63 6.94 -0.02
N ILE A 222 -11.69 6.93 -1.33
CA ILE A 222 -11.16 5.82 -2.14
C ILE A 222 -9.64 5.63 -1.94
N ARG A 223 -8.89 6.73 -1.83
CA ARG A 223 -7.44 6.66 -1.56
C ARG A 223 -7.17 6.10 -0.16
N VAL A 224 -7.97 6.50 0.83
CA VAL A 224 -7.91 5.95 2.20
C VAL A 224 -8.12 4.43 2.17
N LEU A 225 -9.16 3.96 1.48
CA LEU A 225 -9.49 2.55 1.38
C LEU A 225 -8.40 1.75 0.65
N ARG A 226 -7.81 2.30 -0.43
CA ARG A 226 -6.67 1.70 -1.14
C ARG A 226 -5.45 1.55 -0.24
N SER A 227 -5.11 2.60 0.51
CA SER A 227 -4.00 2.54 1.47
C SER A 227 -4.25 1.49 2.55
N ALA A 228 -5.46 1.43 3.07
CA ALA A 228 -5.84 0.41 4.03
C ALA A 228 -5.73 -1.02 3.46
N ALA A 229 -6.17 -1.22 2.22
CA ALA A 229 -6.07 -2.49 1.52
C ALA A 229 -4.61 -2.94 1.38
N ILE A 230 -3.74 -2.02 0.97
CA ILE A 230 -2.29 -2.29 0.85
C ILE A 230 -1.69 -2.64 2.20
N LEU A 231 -1.96 -1.86 3.25
CA LEU A 231 -1.44 -2.11 4.59
C LEU A 231 -1.93 -3.46 5.16
N LYS A 232 -3.17 -3.86 4.89
CA LYS A 232 -3.68 -5.19 5.27
C LYS A 232 -2.92 -6.33 4.58
N ARG A 233 -2.57 -6.19 3.30
CA ARG A 233 -1.78 -7.19 2.57
C ARG A 233 -0.36 -7.31 3.09
N LEU A 234 0.20 -6.23 3.60
CA LEU A 234 1.59 -6.14 4.05
C LEU A 234 1.73 -6.28 5.57
N VAL A 235 0.67 -6.61 6.30
CA VAL A 235 0.59 -6.59 7.78
C VAL A 235 1.64 -7.47 8.49
N HIS A 236 2.16 -8.50 7.82
CA HIS A 236 3.09 -9.45 8.45
C HIS A 236 4.55 -8.98 8.46
N HIS A 237 4.88 -7.85 7.82
CA HIS A 237 6.25 -7.35 7.82
C HIS A 237 6.50 -6.37 8.96
N PRO A 238 7.50 -6.61 9.84
CA PRO A 238 7.74 -5.81 11.05
C PRO A 238 8.16 -4.36 10.75
N ASN A 239 8.70 -4.09 9.57
CA ASN A 239 9.15 -2.76 9.15
C ASN A 239 8.07 -1.94 8.42
N ILE A 240 6.80 -2.36 8.47
CA ILE A 240 5.66 -1.60 7.95
C ILE A 240 4.87 -1.06 9.13
N VAL A 241 4.36 0.16 8.98
CA VAL A 241 3.43 0.74 9.95
C VAL A 241 2.10 0.00 9.91
N HIS A 242 1.66 -0.50 11.07
CA HIS A 242 0.45 -1.29 11.16
C HIS A 242 -0.80 -0.42 11.08
N LEU A 243 -1.77 -0.86 10.28
CA LEU A 243 -3.12 -0.36 10.31
C LEU A 243 -3.84 -0.95 11.53
N LEU A 244 -4.34 -0.08 12.42
CA LEU A 244 -5.10 -0.49 13.60
C LEU A 244 -6.58 -0.63 13.26
N GLU A 245 -7.16 0.40 12.65
CA GLU A 245 -8.54 0.39 12.17
C GLU A 245 -8.80 1.49 11.15
N ILE A 246 -9.96 1.43 10.51
CA ILE A 246 -10.53 2.51 9.72
C ILE A 246 -11.79 2.95 10.42
N VAL A 247 -11.92 4.23 10.66
CA VAL A 247 -13.13 4.81 11.24
C VAL A 247 -13.79 5.72 10.23
N LYS A 248 -15.13 5.75 10.25
CA LYS A 248 -15.91 6.70 9.47
C LYS A 248 -16.37 7.81 10.41
N ASP A 249 -16.01 9.03 10.10
CA ASP A 249 -16.40 10.20 10.84
C ASP A 249 -16.86 11.30 9.88
N SER A 250 -18.06 11.83 10.10
CA SER A 250 -18.66 12.92 9.29
C SER A 250 -18.56 12.70 7.77
N GLY A 251 -18.78 11.45 7.31
CA GLY A 251 -18.72 11.08 5.89
C GLY A 251 -17.31 10.81 5.35
N THR A 252 -16.28 10.98 6.16
CA THR A 252 -14.88 10.79 5.81
C THR A 252 -14.33 9.51 6.43
N PHE A 253 -13.53 8.74 5.68
CA PHE A 253 -12.76 7.64 6.24
C PHE A 253 -11.43 8.13 6.78
N ILE A 254 -11.11 7.75 8.00
CA ILE A 254 -9.88 8.10 8.71
C ILE A 254 -9.10 6.81 8.96
N LEU A 255 -7.82 6.79 8.57
CA LEU A 255 -6.92 5.71 8.88
C LEU A 255 -6.34 5.89 10.28
N ILE A 256 -6.52 4.89 11.13
CA ILE A 256 -5.86 4.82 12.44
C ILE A 256 -4.72 3.82 12.34
N GLN A 257 -3.49 4.30 12.54
CA GLN A 257 -2.26 3.52 12.44
C GLN A 257 -1.50 3.51 13.76
N GLU A 258 -0.59 2.55 13.94
CA GLU A 258 0.31 2.56 15.10
C GLU A 258 1.11 3.87 15.15
N TYR A 259 1.30 4.39 16.36
CA TYR A 259 2.24 5.47 16.60
C TYR A 259 3.65 4.91 16.76
N VAL A 260 4.55 5.37 15.93
CA VAL A 260 5.98 5.02 16.00
C VAL A 260 6.72 6.21 16.60
N GLU A 261 7.25 6.01 17.80
CA GLU A 261 8.07 7.02 18.47
C GLU A 261 9.51 6.94 17.97
N GLY A 262 9.97 8.02 17.35
CA GLY A 262 11.34 8.13 16.84
C GLY A 262 11.50 9.19 15.74
N PRO A 263 12.74 9.51 15.37
CA PRO A 263 13.03 10.45 14.31
C PRO A 263 12.75 9.85 12.92
N THR A 264 12.58 10.72 11.94
CA THR A 264 12.65 10.33 10.52
C THR A 264 14.09 10.04 10.12
N LEU A 265 14.27 9.23 9.07
CA LEU A 265 15.59 9.00 8.50
C LEU A 265 16.23 10.31 8.02
N GLN A 266 15.42 11.29 7.53
CA GLN A 266 15.90 12.61 7.16
C GLN A 266 16.56 13.33 8.34
N GLN A 267 15.88 13.36 9.49
CA GLN A 267 16.41 13.97 10.70
C GLN A 267 17.73 13.32 11.16
N LEU A 268 17.85 11.99 11.00
CA LEU A 268 19.09 11.28 11.32
C LEU A 268 20.21 11.58 10.29
N VAL A 269 19.87 11.69 9.01
CA VAL A 269 20.84 12.09 7.97
C VAL A 269 21.42 13.47 8.28
N ASP A 270 20.56 14.42 8.65
CA ASP A 270 20.95 15.79 8.99
C ASP A 270 21.84 15.87 10.25
N GLN A 271 21.63 14.95 11.20
CA GLN A 271 22.42 14.83 12.43
C GLN A 271 23.73 14.04 12.26
N GLY A 272 23.85 13.28 11.17
CA GLY A 272 24.93 12.33 10.92
C GLY A 272 24.61 10.94 11.45
N ILE A 273 24.65 9.94 10.57
CA ILE A 273 24.42 8.52 10.89
C ILE A 273 25.73 7.76 10.86
N SER A 274 25.94 6.88 11.84
CA SER A 274 27.12 6.00 11.83
C SER A 274 27.11 5.05 10.62
N PRO A 275 28.27 4.63 10.08
CA PRO A 275 28.30 3.67 8.96
C PRO A 275 27.54 2.38 9.25
N LEU A 276 27.62 1.87 10.48
CA LEU A 276 26.93 0.64 10.89
C LEU A 276 25.40 0.82 10.89
N ASP A 277 24.91 1.97 11.36
CA ASP A 277 23.49 2.27 11.37
C ASP A 277 22.95 2.48 9.95
N ARG A 278 23.74 3.14 9.06
CA ARG A 278 23.38 3.28 7.63
C ARG A 278 23.14 1.92 6.98
N GLU A 279 24.07 0.99 7.20
CA GLU A 279 23.97 -0.37 6.69
C GLU A 279 22.74 -1.08 7.24
N ASN A 280 22.56 -1.06 8.56
CA ASN A 280 21.42 -1.69 9.22
C ASN A 280 20.08 -1.12 8.76
N TYR A 281 19.93 0.20 8.68
CA TYR A 281 18.70 0.85 8.24
C TYR A 281 18.42 0.57 6.77
N PHE A 282 19.45 0.57 5.91
CA PHE A 282 19.27 0.28 4.50
C PHE A 282 18.84 -1.18 4.27
N LEU A 283 19.43 -2.14 4.95
CA LEU A 283 19.06 -3.55 4.83
C LEU A 283 17.63 -3.81 5.30
N GLN A 284 17.19 -3.16 6.38
CA GLN A 284 15.79 -3.23 6.83
C GLN A 284 14.83 -2.61 5.82
N LEU A 285 15.19 -1.44 5.25
CA LEU A 285 14.41 -0.76 4.22
C LEU A 285 14.32 -1.64 2.96
N LEU A 286 15.42 -2.21 2.53
CA LEU A 286 15.47 -3.11 1.37
C LEU A 286 14.63 -4.37 1.59
N SER A 287 14.66 -4.93 2.80
CA SER A 287 13.81 -6.07 3.19
C SER A 287 12.32 -5.76 3.02
N VAL A 288 11.85 -4.63 3.54
CA VAL A 288 10.42 -4.27 3.47
C VAL A 288 9.99 -3.94 2.05
N VAL A 289 10.82 -3.27 1.25
CA VAL A 289 10.50 -2.97 -0.15
C VAL A 289 10.51 -4.26 -0.99
N SER A 290 11.47 -5.16 -0.76
CA SER A 290 11.50 -6.49 -1.40
C SER A 290 10.23 -7.30 -1.07
N TYR A 291 9.80 -7.27 0.19
CA TYR A 291 8.56 -7.91 0.60
C TYR A 291 7.33 -7.31 -0.12
N ALA A 292 7.23 -5.99 -0.22
CA ALA A 292 6.15 -5.34 -0.96
C ALA A 292 6.16 -5.71 -2.45
N HIS A 293 7.33 -5.73 -3.10
CA HIS A 293 7.49 -6.11 -4.51
C HIS A 293 7.10 -7.56 -4.77
N LYS A 294 7.40 -8.49 -3.87
CA LYS A 294 6.91 -9.88 -3.93
C LYS A 294 5.38 -9.96 -3.92
N HIS A 295 4.72 -9.03 -3.22
CA HIS A 295 3.26 -8.90 -3.20
C HIS A 295 2.70 -8.04 -4.34
N LYS A 296 3.53 -7.68 -5.34
CA LYS A 296 3.15 -6.81 -6.48
C LYS A 296 2.66 -5.43 -6.04
N ILE A 297 3.24 -4.89 -4.97
CA ILE A 297 2.94 -3.58 -4.43
C ILE A 297 4.15 -2.69 -4.59
N MET A 298 3.94 -1.51 -5.20
CA MET A 298 4.90 -0.41 -5.30
C MET A 298 4.62 0.61 -4.20
N HIS A 299 5.68 1.21 -3.66
CA HIS A 299 5.54 2.29 -2.69
C HIS A 299 5.32 3.66 -3.34
N ARG A 300 6.09 4.00 -4.38
CA ARG A 300 6.04 5.22 -5.20
C ARG A 300 6.45 6.53 -4.51
N ASP A 301 6.69 6.54 -3.22
CA ASP A 301 7.13 7.73 -2.46
C ASP A 301 8.14 7.34 -1.38
N ILE A 302 9.13 6.49 -1.75
CA ILE A 302 10.24 6.14 -0.87
C ILE A 302 11.16 7.36 -0.76
N LYS A 303 11.29 7.88 0.48
CA LYS A 303 12.17 9.00 0.81
C LYS A 303 12.44 9.02 2.31
N PRO A 304 13.51 9.67 2.77
CA PRO A 304 13.90 9.67 4.18
C PRO A 304 12.82 10.19 5.14
N GLU A 305 11.95 11.10 4.70
CA GLU A 305 10.85 11.64 5.50
C GLU A 305 9.75 10.60 5.78
N ASN A 306 9.60 9.61 4.89
CA ASN A 306 8.62 8.53 5.01
C ASN A 306 9.19 7.29 5.73
N ILE A 307 10.36 7.39 6.34
CA ILE A 307 11.04 6.31 7.05
C ILE A 307 11.27 6.77 8.48
N LEU A 308 10.63 6.10 9.45
CA LEU A 308 10.86 6.33 10.88
C LEU A 308 11.84 5.29 11.44
N ILE A 309 12.65 5.71 12.38
CA ILE A 309 13.51 4.81 13.14
C ILE A 309 13.04 4.84 14.58
N ASN A 310 12.51 3.72 15.09
CA ASN A 310 12.05 3.67 16.45
C ASN A 310 13.25 3.58 17.45
N LYS A 311 12.97 3.70 18.74
CA LYS A 311 13.98 3.66 19.82
C LYS A 311 14.83 2.39 19.87
N ASN A 312 14.40 1.32 19.19
CA ASN A 312 15.15 0.06 19.12
C ASN A 312 15.98 -0.05 17.81
N GLY A 313 16.11 1.02 17.02
CA GLY A 313 16.81 1.00 15.73
C GLY A 313 16.03 0.27 14.62
N GLN A 314 14.73 0.03 14.81
CA GLN A 314 13.90 -0.61 13.80
C GLN A 314 13.35 0.43 12.83
N VAL A 315 13.53 0.18 11.55
CA VAL A 315 12.93 0.94 10.45
C VAL A 315 11.42 0.68 10.40
N LYS A 316 10.65 1.73 10.20
CA LYS A 316 9.22 1.70 9.93
C LYS A 316 8.91 2.54 8.69
N LEU A 317 8.57 1.88 7.58
CA LEU A 317 8.20 2.52 6.34
C LEU A 317 6.73 2.95 6.40
N LEU A 318 6.50 4.25 6.11
CA LEU A 318 5.20 4.91 6.15
C LEU A 318 4.58 4.94 4.75
N ASP A 319 3.29 5.21 4.68
CA ASP A 319 2.56 5.75 3.51
C ASP A 319 2.57 4.91 2.24
N PHE A 320 2.41 3.59 2.38
CA PHE A 320 2.10 2.73 1.24
C PHE A 320 0.80 3.17 0.54
N GLY A 321 0.89 3.45 -0.76
CA GLY A 321 -0.27 3.59 -1.63
C GLY A 321 -1.07 4.89 -1.52
N ILE A 322 -0.70 5.85 -0.66
CA ILE A 322 -1.29 7.20 -0.67
C ILE A 322 -0.70 8.03 -1.82
N ALA A 323 0.42 7.61 -2.35
CA ALA A 323 1.19 8.35 -3.31
C ALA A 323 0.49 8.43 -4.68
N ARG A 324 0.13 9.64 -4.99
CA ARG A 324 0.12 10.29 -6.29
C ARG A 324 -0.51 9.51 -7.45
N ASP A 325 -1.77 9.74 -7.63
CA ASP A 325 -2.29 9.87 -8.98
C ASP A 325 -1.64 11.12 -9.58
N LEU A 326 -0.68 10.96 -10.49
CA LEU A 326 0.04 12.07 -11.15
C LEU A 326 -0.91 12.99 -11.93
N SER A 327 -2.15 12.57 -12.16
CA SER A 327 -3.21 13.39 -12.78
C SER A 327 -3.65 14.61 -11.95
N TRP A 328 -3.19 14.71 -10.69
CA TRP A 328 -3.54 15.81 -9.77
C TRP A 328 -2.32 16.63 -9.32
N GLN A 329 -1.26 16.70 -10.11
CA GLN A 329 -0.22 17.69 -9.87
C GLN A 329 -0.76 19.08 -10.22
N THR A 330 -1.27 19.79 -9.21
CA THR A 330 -1.27 21.25 -9.28
C THR A 330 0.18 21.71 -9.25
N PRO A 331 0.66 22.45 -10.26
CA PRO A 331 1.98 23.06 -10.21
C PRO A 331 2.13 23.86 -8.90
N GLY A 332 3.13 23.51 -8.08
CA GLY A 332 3.39 24.20 -6.79
C GLY A 332 3.00 23.43 -5.52
N SER A 333 2.40 22.24 -5.58
CA SER A 333 2.03 21.44 -4.38
C SER A 333 3.02 20.37 -3.95
N SER A 334 4.12 20.16 -4.68
CA SER A 334 5.20 19.27 -4.25
C SER A 334 6.13 19.99 -3.28
N SER A 335 6.30 19.47 -2.06
CA SER A 335 7.41 19.87 -1.21
C SER A 335 8.72 19.58 -1.97
N GLU A 336 9.63 20.54 -2.05
CA GLU A 336 10.89 20.52 -2.81
C GLU A 336 11.70 19.23 -2.64
N GLY A 337 11.65 18.58 -1.45
CA GLY A 337 12.37 17.35 -1.17
C GLY A 337 11.90 16.09 -1.92
N THR A 338 10.66 16.02 -2.38
CA THR A 338 10.11 14.77 -2.96
C THR A 338 10.61 14.49 -4.37
N VAL A 339 10.90 15.53 -5.14
CA VAL A 339 11.34 15.42 -6.55
C VAL A 339 12.68 14.70 -6.66
N ASN A 340 13.58 14.89 -5.69
CA ASN A 340 14.93 14.30 -5.69
C ASN A 340 14.95 12.76 -5.62
N PHE A 341 13.86 12.11 -5.20
CA PHE A 341 13.75 10.66 -5.10
C PHE A 341 12.92 10.05 -6.22
N MET A 342 12.40 10.88 -7.13
CA MET A 342 11.50 10.45 -8.19
C MET A 342 12.28 10.12 -9.46
N PRO A 343 12.11 8.91 -10.04
CA PRO A 343 12.77 8.56 -11.29
C PRO A 343 12.10 9.22 -12.50
N PRO A 344 12.81 9.32 -13.65
CA PRO A 344 12.30 9.93 -14.87
C PRO A 344 10.94 9.41 -15.33
N GLU A 345 10.77 8.10 -15.38
CA GLU A 345 9.51 7.47 -15.80
C GLU A 345 8.32 7.82 -14.90
N GLN A 346 8.56 8.16 -13.65
CA GLN A 346 7.50 8.55 -12.71
C GLN A 346 6.97 9.96 -13.01
N PHE A 347 7.82 10.87 -13.53
CA PHE A 347 7.37 12.18 -14.01
C PHE A 347 6.44 12.05 -15.23
N GLU A 348 6.64 11.02 -16.03
CA GLU A 348 5.82 10.72 -17.19
C GLU A 348 4.55 9.91 -16.85
N GLY A 349 4.30 9.64 -15.57
CA GLY A 349 3.15 8.84 -15.12
C GLY A 349 3.28 7.33 -15.34
N ARG A 350 4.46 6.83 -15.72
CA ARG A 350 4.77 5.44 -16.07
C ARG A 350 5.47 4.68 -14.92
N SER A 351 5.11 4.93 -13.66
CA SER A 351 5.71 4.25 -12.52
C SER A 351 5.63 2.73 -12.63
N CYS A 352 6.73 2.04 -12.34
CA CYS A 352 6.83 0.59 -12.29
C CYS A 352 7.56 0.14 -11.02
N ILE A 353 7.70 -1.17 -10.80
CA ILE A 353 8.40 -1.72 -9.62
C ILE A 353 9.85 -1.20 -9.53
N ALA A 354 10.52 -1.05 -10.67
CA ALA A 354 11.87 -0.51 -10.74
C ALA A 354 11.95 0.99 -10.35
N SER A 355 10.83 1.71 -10.30
CA SER A 355 10.80 3.10 -9.82
C SER A 355 11.13 3.21 -8.32
N ASP A 356 10.71 2.24 -7.51
CA ASP A 356 11.09 2.19 -6.09
C ASP A 356 12.60 1.88 -5.92
N VAL A 357 13.21 1.13 -6.86
CA VAL A 357 14.65 0.83 -6.83
C VAL A 357 15.48 2.10 -7.04
N TRP A 358 15.02 3.00 -7.93
CA TRP A 358 15.68 4.31 -8.09
C TRP A 358 15.72 5.07 -6.75
N ALA A 359 14.59 5.18 -6.07
CA ALA A 359 14.51 5.87 -4.78
C ALA A 359 15.42 5.23 -3.71
N LEU A 360 15.52 3.88 -3.69
CA LEU A 360 16.48 3.16 -2.86
C LEU A 360 17.93 3.52 -3.25
N GLY A 361 18.22 3.62 -4.54
CA GLY A 361 19.52 4.05 -5.06
C GLY A 361 19.91 5.45 -4.60
N VAL A 362 18.95 6.40 -4.60
CA VAL A 362 19.18 7.76 -4.08
C VAL A 362 19.50 7.75 -2.59
N ILE A 363 18.77 6.96 -1.78
CA ILE A 363 19.05 6.82 -0.34
C ILE A 363 20.46 6.22 -0.13
N LEU A 364 20.81 5.19 -0.90
CA LEU A 364 22.11 4.54 -0.80
C LEU A 364 23.23 5.50 -1.19
N TYR A 365 23.00 6.33 -2.22
CA TYR A 365 23.92 7.38 -2.63
C TYR A 365 24.14 8.41 -1.52
N ILE A 366 23.07 8.88 -0.87
CA ILE A 366 23.14 9.80 0.27
C ILE A 366 23.95 9.16 1.41
N PHE A 367 23.73 7.88 1.70
CA PHE A 367 24.48 7.17 2.74
C PHE A 367 25.97 7.04 2.41
N ALA A 368 26.31 6.91 1.13
CA ALA A 368 27.69 6.80 0.67
C ALA A 368 28.44 8.14 0.62
N THR A 369 27.73 9.26 0.35
CA THR A 369 28.37 10.53 -0.01
C THR A 369 27.92 11.74 0.83
N ASN A 370 26.85 11.61 1.63
CA ASN A 370 26.12 12.72 2.27
C ASN A 370 25.61 13.79 1.28
N ALA A 371 25.42 13.43 0.01
CA ALA A 371 24.92 14.30 -1.06
C ALA A 371 23.84 13.62 -1.87
N ILE A 372 23.07 14.37 -2.64
CA ILE A 372 22.15 13.84 -3.65
C ILE A 372 22.89 13.61 -4.97
N PRO A 373 22.47 12.63 -5.79
CA PRO A 373 23.20 12.22 -7.00
C PRO A 373 23.25 13.27 -8.12
N TYR A 374 22.34 14.22 -8.14
CA TYR A 374 22.25 15.24 -9.21
C TYR A 374 22.44 16.64 -8.64
N PHE A 375 22.83 17.57 -9.51
CA PHE A 375 22.78 18.99 -9.18
C PHE A 375 21.32 19.40 -8.95
N GLN A 376 21.07 20.18 -7.91
CA GLN A 376 19.77 20.76 -7.65
C GLN A 376 19.20 21.35 -8.95
N LEU A 377 18.07 20.84 -9.36
CA LEU A 377 17.22 21.53 -10.31
C LEU A 377 16.84 22.86 -9.63
N ASN A 378 17.42 23.97 -10.10
CA ASN A 378 17.10 25.32 -9.60
C ASN A 378 15.59 25.50 -9.59
N ASP A 379 15.07 26.25 -8.61
CA ASP A 379 13.69 26.54 -8.17
C ASP A 379 12.62 26.82 -9.23
N LYS A 380 12.88 26.55 -10.51
CA LYS A 380 11.92 26.68 -11.59
C LYS A 380 11.83 25.37 -12.35
N TYR A 381 10.71 24.66 -12.19
CA TYR A 381 10.33 23.61 -13.09
C TYR A 381 10.34 24.12 -14.54
N PRO A 382 11.29 23.74 -15.39
CA PRO A 382 11.15 23.99 -16.81
C PRO A 382 10.15 22.98 -17.36
N ALA A 383 9.26 23.45 -18.22
CA ALA A 383 8.39 22.58 -19.02
C ALA A 383 9.19 21.62 -19.95
N ASP A 384 10.49 21.86 -20.08
CA ASP A 384 11.46 21.07 -20.84
C ASP A 384 12.54 20.57 -19.86
N ILE A 385 12.24 19.54 -19.07
CA ILE A 385 13.28 18.81 -18.34
C ILE A 385 14.03 17.97 -19.35
N ASP A 386 15.20 18.45 -19.78
CA ASP A 386 16.19 17.61 -20.42
C ASP A 386 16.76 16.68 -19.33
N ILE A 387 16.20 15.45 -19.24
CA ILE A 387 16.51 14.44 -18.21
C ILE A 387 17.89 13.79 -18.49
N THR A 388 18.75 14.40 -19.26
CA THR A 388 20.13 13.99 -19.48
C THR A 388 21.06 14.32 -18.31
N VAL A 389 20.53 14.50 -17.09
CA VAL A 389 21.36 14.76 -15.89
C VAL A 389 22.09 13.48 -15.53
N GLU A 390 23.33 13.35 -16.02
CA GLU A 390 24.24 12.31 -15.56
C GLU A 390 24.42 12.43 -14.02
N SER A 391 24.08 11.38 -13.31
CA SER A 391 24.35 11.28 -11.90
C SER A 391 25.88 11.24 -11.71
N ARG A 392 26.41 12.03 -10.75
CA ARG A 392 27.83 11.95 -10.42
C ARG A 392 28.16 10.58 -9.84
N ALA A 393 29.24 9.96 -10.29
CA ALA A 393 29.72 8.73 -9.68
C ALA A 393 30.03 8.97 -8.18
N PRO A 394 29.54 8.16 -7.24
CA PRO A 394 29.75 8.34 -5.79
C PRO A 394 31.22 8.51 -5.38
N ARG A 395 32.13 7.82 -6.04
CA ARG A 395 33.56 7.90 -5.76
C ARG A 395 34.25 9.22 -6.16
N GLN A 396 33.57 10.05 -6.96
CA GLN A 396 34.02 11.43 -7.20
C GLN A 396 33.86 12.30 -5.95
N ILE A 397 32.93 11.94 -5.07
CA ILE A 397 32.70 12.65 -3.79
C ILE A 397 33.37 11.92 -2.65
N ASN A 398 33.28 10.59 -2.61
CA ASN A 398 33.92 9.74 -1.61
C ASN A 398 34.87 8.73 -2.27
N PRO A 399 36.14 9.08 -2.52
CA PRO A 399 37.11 8.19 -3.19
C PRO A 399 37.39 6.89 -2.44
N GLN A 400 37.07 6.81 -1.15
CA GLN A 400 37.28 5.62 -0.30
C GLN A 400 36.13 4.61 -0.44
N LEU A 401 35.06 4.97 -1.16
CA LEU A 401 33.93 4.08 -1.36
C LEU A 401 34.34 2.84 -2.16
N ASP A 402 33.84 1.68 -1.74
CA ASP A 402 34.04 0.43 -2.46
C ASP A 402 33.52 0.53 -3.90
N ILE A 403 34.29 0.01 -4.86
CA ILE A 403 33.99 0.11 -6.29
C ILE A 403 32.71 -0.68 -6.65
N GLU A 404 32.46 -1.80 -5.96
CA GLU A 404 31.27 -2.58 -6.19
C GLU A 404 30.02 -1.89 -5.62
N LEU A 405 30.17 -1.18 -4.50
CA LEU A 405 29.08 -0.37 -3.96
C LEU A 405 28.73 0.79 -4.91
N GLU A 406 29.75 1.46 -5.51
CA GLU A 406 29.51 2.45 -6.56
C GLU A 406 28.75 1.84 -7.73
N ARG A 407 29.19 0.66 -8.24
CA ARG A 407 28.51 -0.04 -9.34
C ARG A 407 27.04 -0.30 -9.04
N ILE A 408 26.74 -0.76 -7.82
CA ILE A 408 25.36 -1.05 -7.38
C ILE A 408 24.53 0.23 -7.33
N ILE A 409 25.06 1.30 -6.74
CA ILE A 409 24.38 2.60 -6.66
C ILE A 409 24.07 3.11 -8.07
N MET A 410 25.06 3.12 -8.97
CA MET A 410 24.88 3.60 -10.34
C MET A 410 23.87 2.76 -11.10
N ARG A 411 23.84 1.43 -10.91
CA ARG A 411 22.84 0.56 -11.51
C ARG A 411 21.41 0.83 -10.99
N CYS A 412 21.24 1.23 -9.73
CA CYS A 412 19.93 1.68 -9.23
C CYS A 412 19.46 2.98 -9.92
N LEU A 413 20.42 3.83 -10.32
CA LEU A 413 20.18 5.16 -10.92
C LEU A 413 20.25 5.14 -12.47
N GLU A 414 20.19 3.97 -13.10
CA GLU A 414 20.08 3.85 -14.54
C GLU A 414 18.75 4.39 -15.05
N ILE A 415 18.81 5.27 -16.06
CA ILE A 415 17.61 5.81 -16.71
C ILE A 415 16.92 4.72 -17.53
N ASP A 416 17.72 3.89 -18.21
CA ASP A 416 17.26 2.74 -18.96
C ASP A 416 16.75 1.66 -17.99
N LEU A 417 15.42 1.43 -18.01
CA LEU A 417 14.77 0.46 -17.14
C LEU A 417 15.30 -0.96 -17.31
N ASP A 418 15.73 -1.34 -18.52
CA ASP A 418 16.25 -2.69 -18.77
C ASP A 418 17.64 -2.91 -18.15
N LYS A 419 18.40 -1.85 -17.88
CA LYS A 419 19.69 -1.90 -17.19
C LYS A 419 19.57 -1.79 -15.68
N ARG A 420 18.48 -1.19 -15.18
CA ARG A 420 18.22 -1.04 -13.75
C ARG A 420 17.84 -2.40 -13.12
N TYR A 421 17.99 -2.55 -11.81
CA TYR A 421 17.37 -3.68 -11.11
C TYR A 421 15.85 -3.62 -11.24
N GLN A 422 15.24 -4.74 -11.62
CA GLN A 422 13.79 -4.82 -11.88
C GLN A 422 12.95 -4.77 -10.60
N ASN A 423 13.54 -5.10 -9.46
CA ASN A 423 12.88 -5.08 -8.16
C ASN A 423 13.91 -5.07 -7.02
N ALA A 424 13.44 -4.78 -5.80
CA ALA A 424 14.31 -4.72 -4.64
C ALA A 424 14.89 -6.08 -4.23
N THR A 425 14.34 -7.22 -4.70
CA THR A 425 14.94 -8.53 -4.44
C THR A 425 16.23 -8.72 -5.22
N GLU A 426 16.26 -8.33 -6.49
CA GLU A 426 17.49 -8.38 -7.29
C GLU A 426 18.61 -7.50 -6.69
N LEU A 427 18.25 -6.28 -6.25
CA LEU A 427 19.18 -5.41 -5.55
C LEU A 427 19.70 -6.07 -4.25
N LEU A 428 18.83 -6.70 -3.46
CA LEU A 428 19.22 -7.39 -2.23
C LEU A 428 20.16 -8.57 -2.50
N GLU A 429 19.91 -9.33 -3.56
CA GLU A 429 20.76 -10.48 -3.96
C GLU A 429 22.14 -10.01 -4.40
N ASP A 430 22.24 -8.94 -5.20
CA ASP A 430 23.53 -8.38 -5.61
C ASP A 430 24.31 -7.83 -4.41
N LEU A 431 23.66 -7.10 -3.49
CA LEU A 431 24.27 -6.61 -2.27
C LEU A 431 24.77 -7.73 -1.33
N ARG A 432 24.07 -8.86 -1.24
CA ARG A 432 24.49 -10.00 -0.39
C ARG A 432 25.74 -10.70 -0.90
N THR A 433 26.00 -10.64 -2.19
CA THR A 433 27.21 -11.23 -2.83
C THR A 433 28.39 -10.26 -2.84
N THR A 434 28.14 -9.00 -2.47
CA THR A 434 29.11 -7.90 -2.49
C THR A 434 29.63 -7.63 -1.08
N VAL A 435 30.76 -6.96 -0.97
CA VAL A 435 31.42 -6.54 0.28
C VAL A 435 30.43 -5.73 1.18
N PRO A 436 30.62 -5.73 2.52
CA PRO A 436 29.82 -4.94 3.45
C PRO A 436 29.60 -3.49 2.98
N LEU A 437 28.36 -2.98 3.07
CA LEU A 437 27.95 -1.71 2.47
C LEU A 437 28.78 -0.51 2.93
N PHE A 438 29.06 -0.41 4.22
CA PHE A 438 29.72 0.77 4.82
C PHE A 438 30.81 0.44 5.84
N GLY A 439 31.15 -0.83 6.02
CA GLY A 439 32.17 -1.28 6.95
C GLY A 439 32.08 -2.79 7.23
N ARG A 440 33.06 -3.35 7.94
CA ARG A 440 33.07 -4.78 8.30
C ARG A 440 32.00 -5.10 9.34
N GLY A 441 30.74 -5.15 8.92
CA GLY A 441 29.59 -5.56 9.72
C GLY A 441 29.40 -7.08 9.68
N LYS A 442 28.94 -7.67 10.78
CA LYS A 442 28.56 -9.07 10.86
C LYS A 442 27.40 -9.36 9.91
N VAL A 443 27.53 -10.42 9.12
CA VAL A 443 26.44 -11.00 8.34
C VAL A 443 25.25 -11.27 9.26
N LEU A 444 24.11 -10.64 9.01
CA LEU A 444 22.87 -10.98 9.69
C LEU A 444 22.44 -12.39 9.27
N PRO A 445 22.05 -13.27 10.22
CA PRO A 445 21.53 -14.57 9.89
C PRO A 445 20.24 -14.47 9.06
N ALA A 446 20.05 -15.44 8.17
CA ALA A 446 18.97 -15.56 7.19
C ALA A 446 17.57 -15.60 7.79
#